data_67c6e6157d2d9b14d9bb4af747709679
#
_entry.id   67c6e6157d2d9b14d9bb4af747709679
#
_cell.length_a   1.000
_cell.length_b   1.000
_cell.length_c   1.000
_cell.angle_alpha   90.00
_cell.angle_beta   90.00
_cell.angle_gamma   90.00
#
_symmetry.space_group_name_H-M   'P 1'
#
loop_
_entity.id
_entity.type
_entity.pdbx_description
1 polymer ?
#
loop_
_entity_poly.entity_id
_entity_poly.type
_entity_poly.pdbx_seq_one_letter_code
_entity_poly.pdbx_strand_id
1 'polypeptide(L)'
;HWFWKYGTGEALNNGTHEVDVARWGLGVDYPTRVSSVGGRYHYQDDWQTPDTQIITMDYPGRVSLMWECRSSNGRAIEGSDRGIIFYGDKGSLDTGGDSYKVYDNDGKLLKEVKSLIIEGPLEGRNTASPSLGMDSLHVADFLDAIRNNRRPNCDVELGHKSIVGMQLGNISWRVGRDLKIDPKNGHIINDKEAQKLWGREYEKGWEPKI
;
A
#
# COMPACT_ATOMS: atom_id res chain seq x y z
N HIS A 1 -10.12 10.97 7.03
CA HIS A 1 -8.86 10.43 6.49
C HIS A 1 -7.65 11.27 6.93
N TRP A 2 -7.78 12.60 7.03
CA TRP A 2 -6.70 13.57 7.00
C TRP A 2 -6.27 14.13 8.36
N PHE A 3 -6.88 13.65 9.44
CA PHE A 3 -6.55 13.99 10.82
C PHE A 3 -5.94 12.78 11.51
N TRP A 4 -4.77 12.92 12.13
CA TRP A 4 -4.07 11.81 12.80
C TRP A 4 -4.91 11.10 13.85
N LYS A 5 -5.86 11.80 14.49
CA LYS A 5 -6.78 11.20 15.45
C LYS A 5 -7.71 10.16 14.81
N TYR A 6 -8.11 10.35 13.53
CA TYR A 6 -9.14 9.55 12.89
C TYR A 6 -8.66 8.75 11.69
N GLY A 7 -7.53 9.10 11.11
CA GLY A 7 -7.03 8.49 9.90
C GLY A 7 -5.52 8.64 9.74
N THR A 8 -5.01 8.20 8.63
CA THR A 8 -3.57 8.04 8.37
C THR A 8 -3.15 8.58 7.00
N GLY A 9 -4.01 9.41 6.38
CA GLY A 9 -3.76 10.07 5.11
C GLY A 9 -3.74 9.13 3.91
N GLU A 10 -3.19 9.62 2.81
CA GLU A 10 -3.12 8.88 1.54
C GLU A 10 -2.28 7.60 1.64
N ALA A 11 -1.29 7.55 2.51
CA ALA A 11 -0.48 6.36 2.71
C ALA A 11 -1.31 5.11 2.95
N LEU A 12 -2.41 5.22 3.72
CA LEU A 12 -3.29 4.10 4.01
C LEU A 12 -4.67 4.20 3.35
N ASN A 13 -4.98 5.34 2.72
CA ASN A 13 -6.18 5.47 1.91
C ASN A 13 -6.01 4.74 0.56
N ASN A 14 -5.01 5.12 -0.23
CA ASN A 14 -4.73 4.54 -1.53
C ASN A 14 -3.49 3.65 -1.53
N GLY A 15 -2.40 4.06 -0.88
CA GLY A 15 -1.13 3.34 -0.90
C GLY A 15 -1.20 1.90 -0.40
N THR A 16 -2.21 1.56 0.37
CA THR A 16 -2.48 0.18 0.83
C THR A 16 -2.63 -0.78 -0.35
N HIS A 17 -3.33 -0.38 -1.39
CA HIS A 17 -3.61 -1.25 -2.54
C HIS A 17 -2.34 -1.54 -3.35
N GLU A 18 -1.58 -0.50 -3.68
CA GLU A 18 -0.35 -0.65 -4.46
C GLU A 18 0.71 -1.43 -3.68
N VAL A 19 0.86 -1.13 -2.39
CA VAL A 19 1.87 -1.79 -1.55
C VAL A 19 1.52 -3.26 -1.29
N ASP A 20 0.24 -3.62 -1.19
CA ASP A 20 -0.17 -5.02 -1.08
C ASP A 20 0.25 -5.84 -2.29
N VAL A 21 -0.06 -5.37 -3.49
CA VAL A 21 0.35 -6.03 -4.75
C VAL A 21 1.87 -6.03 -4.91
N ALA A 22 2.54 -4.91 -4.59
CA ALA A 22 4.00 -4.81 -4.68
C ALA A 22 4.69 -5.80 -3.72
N ARG A 23 4.25 -5.86 -2.45
CA ARG A 23 4.78 -6.79 -1.46
C ARG A 23 4.56 -8.27 -1.87
N TRP A 24 3.35 -8.58 -2.36
CA TRP A 24 3.03 -9.90 -2.88
C TRP A 24 3.92 -10.29 -4.07
N GLY A 25 4.08 -9.39 -5.06
CA GLY A 25 4.92 -9.64 -6.23
C GLY A 25 6.42 -9.77 -5.91
N LEU A 26 6.91 -9.05 -4.90
CA LEU A 26 8.29 -9.14 -4.42
C LEU A 26 8.53 -10.34 -3.49
N GLY A 27 7.48 -10.97 -2.97
CA GLY A 27 7.59 -12.09 -2.03
C GLY A 27 8.23 -11.70 -0.69
N VAL A 28 7.95 -10.48 -0.19
CA VAL A 28 8.55 -9.95 1.04
C VAL A 28 7.52 -9.78 2.15
N ASP A 29 7.96 -9.85 3.41
CA ASP A 29 7.09 -9.68 4.60
C ASP A 29 7.28 -8.30 5.23
N TYR A 30 8.23 -8.14 6.13
CA TYR A 30 8.48 -6.89 6.83
C TYR A 30 9.79 -6.24 6.37
N PRO A 31 9.83 -4.90 6.29
CA PRO A 31 11.06 -4.18 5.95
C PRO A 31 12.10 -4.27 7.08
N THR A 32 13.35 -3.96 6.74
CA THR A 32 14.45 -3.77 7.69
C THR A 32 14.65 -2.29 8.02
N ARG A 33 14.25 -1.40 7.10
CA ARG A 33 14.34 0.04 7.23
C ARG A 33 13.16 0.69 6.52
N VAL A 34 12.64 1.75 7.11
CA VAL A 34 11.61 2.61 6.49
C VAL A 34 12.02 4.06 6.64
N SER A 35 11.89 4.81 5.56
CA SER A 35 12.15 6.24 5.53
C SER A 35 11.03 6.96 4.80
N SER A 36 10.73 8.19 5.20
CA SER A 36 9.68 8.98 4.58
C SER A 36 10.02 10.45 4.54
N VAL A 37 9.74 11.07 3.39
CA VAL A 37 9.84 12.51 3.16
C VAL A 37 8.56 13.02 2.56
N GLY A 38 8.27 14.32 2.71
CA GLY A 38 7.07 14.93 2.18
C GLY A 38 6.53 16.01 3.09
N GLY A 39 5.32 16.49 2.80
CA GLY A 39 4.71 17.56 3.59
C GLY A 39 3.37 18.02 3.05
N ARG A 40 2.92 19.12 3.60
CA ARG A 40 1.78 19.91 3.15
C ARG A 40 2.29 21.01 2.24
N TYR A 41 2.34 20.75 0.94
CA TYR A 41 2.96 21.66 -0.02
C TYR A 41 1.95 22.43 -0.88
N HIS A 42 0.78 21.86 -1.07
CA HIS A 42 -0.22 22.43 -1.96
C HIS A 42 -1.42 23.00 -1.20
N TYR A 43 -2.07 22.19 -0.35
CA TYR A 43 -3.30 22.58 0.31
C TYR A 43 -3.06 23.38 1.60
N GLN A 44 -3.81 24.47 1.79
CA GLN A 44 -3.78 25.31 2.99
C GLN A 44 -5.13 25.21 3.70
N ASP A 45 -5.37 24.09 4.34
CA ASP A 45 -6.58 23.73 5.06
C ASP A 45 -6.26 23.01 6.37
N ASP A 46 -7.24 22.44 7.06
CA ASP A 46 -7.08 21.73 8.35
C ASP A 46 -6.49 20.32 8.23
N TRP A 47 -6.23 19.83 7.05
CA TRP A 47 -5.64 18.53 6.79
C TRP A 47 -4.23 18.40 7.42
N GLN A 48 -4.02 17.38 8.23
CA GLN A 48 -2.80 17.19 9.04
C GLN A 48 -1.76 16.24 8.43
N THR A 49 -2.22 15.33 7.57
CA THR A 49 -1.33 14.35 6.90
C THR A 49 -0.69 14.96 5.65
N PRO A 50 0.45 14.46 5.18
CA PRO A 50 1.07 14.95 3.94
C PRO A 50 0.12 14.90 2.75
N ASP A 51 0.12 15.93 1.90
CA ASP A 51 -0.49 15.92 0.58
C ASP A 51 0.47 15.43 -0.50
N THR A 52 1.75 15.44 -0.19
CA THR A 52 2.83 14.94 -1.03
C THR A 52 3.78 14.14 -0.15
N GLN A 53 3.98 12.87 -0.48
CA GLN A 53 4.79 11.97 0.36
C GLN A 53 5.49 10.91 -0.47
N ILE A 54 6.73 10.61 -0.11
CA ILE A 54 7.48 9.46 -0.60
C ILE A 54 7.82 8.59 0.62
N ILE A 55 7.55 7.30 0.52
CA ILE A 55 7.93 6.31 1.51
C ILE A 55 8.83 5.29 0.84
N THR A 56 9.98 5.02 1.42
CA THR A 56 10.89 3.97 0.99
C THR A 56 11.02 2.89 2.05
N MET A 57 11.05 1.65 1.61
CA MET A 57 11.13 0.46 2.46
C MET A 57 12.21 -0.45 1.90
N ASP A 58 13.23 -0.75 2.71
CA ASP A 58 14.25 -1.75 2.38
C ASP A 58 13.88 -3.08 3.03
N TYR A 59 13.97 -4.15 2.27
CA TYR A 59 13.64 -5.51 2.72
C TYR A 59 14.89 -6.40 2.73
N PRO A 60 14.86 -7.55 3.44
CA PRO A 60 15.90 -8.55 3.29
C PRO A 60 16.07 -8.99 1.83
N GLY A 61 17.27 -9.42 1.44
CA GLY A 61 17.52 -9.91 0.07
C GLY A 61 17.79 -8.85 -0.97
N ARG A 62 18.13 -7.60 -0.58
CA ARG A 62 18.42 -6.46 -1.47
C ARG A 62 17.21 -6.04 -2.30
N VAL A 63 16.06 -6.05 -1.71
CA VAL A 63 14.80 -5.59 -2.30
C VAL A 63 14.41 -4.28 -1.67
N SER A 64 14.02 -3.30 -2.47
CA SER A 64 13.50 -2.02 -2.01
C SER A 64 12.16 -1.72 -2.69
N LEU A 65 11.26 -1.08 -1.96
CA LEU A 65 10.00 -0.56 -2.46
C LEU A 65 9.94 0.93 -2.19
N MET A 66 9.53 1.70 -3.19
CA MET A 66 9.21 3.12 -3.06
C MET A 66 7.76 3.35 -3.40
N TRP A 67 7.05 4.03 -2.53
CA TRP A 67 5.70 4.55 -2.80
C TRP A 67 5.75 6.07 -2.85
N GLU A 68 5.11 6.65 -3.87
CA GLU A 68 4.99 8.09 -4.07
C GLU A 68 3.52 8.49 -4.13
N CYS A 69 3.16 9.58 -3.43
CA CYS A 69 1.86 10.23 -3.51
C CYS A 69 2.01 11.71 -3.82
N ARG A 70 1.16 12.19 -4.71
CA ARG A 70 1.01 13.59 -5.11
C ARG A 70 -0.48 13.92 -5.24
N SER A 71 -1.16 14.17 -4.12
CA SER A 71 -2.62 14.35 -4.09
C SER A 71 -3.13 15.53 -4.95
N SER A 72 -2.27 16.50 -5.23
CA SER A 72 -2.60 17.68 -6.03
C SER A 72 -2.19 17.57 -7.51
N ASN A 73 -1.52 16.48 -7.93
CA ASN A 73 -0.96 16.38 -9.27
C ASN A 73 -1.20 14.99 -9.88
N GLY A 74 -2.16 14.93 -10.80
CA GLY A 74 -2.56 13.72 -11.52
C GLY A 74 -1.72 13.40 -12.76
N ARG A 75 -0.45 13.88 -12.86
CA ARG A 75 0.41 13.52 -14.00
C ARG A 75 0.64 12.01 -14.02
N ALA A 76 0.25 11.38 -15.11
CA ALA A 76 0.43 9.96 -15.33
C ALA A 76 1.92 9.57 -15.44
N ILE A 77 2.26 8.39 -14.90
CA ILE A 77 3.53 7.69 -15.11
C ILE A 77 3.17 6.39 -15.84
N GLU A 78 3.87 6.07 -16.91
CA GLU A 78 3.58 4.90 -17.76
C GLU A 78 2.10 4.83 -18.25
N GLY A 79 1.49 5.99 -18.42
CA GLY A 79 0.10 6.11 -18.91
C GLY A 79 -0.98 5.97 -17.85
N SER A 80 -0.62 5.81 -16.56
CA SER A 80 -1.56 5.74 -15.44
C SER A 80 -1.21 6.73 -14.33
N ASP A 81 -2.21 7.23 -13.62
CA ASP A 81 -2.04 8.02 -12.39
C ASP A 81 -1.86 7.12 -11.15
N ARG A 82 -2.07 5.82 -11.30
CA ARG A 82 -1.88 4.78 -10.28
C ARG A 82 -1.28 3.53 -10.90
N GLY A 83 -0.48 2.81 -10.13
CA GLY A 83 0.07 1.54 -10.59
C GLY A 83 1.33 1.16 -9.82
N ILE A 84 1.94 0.08 -10.28
CA ILE A 84 3.14 -0.50 -9.71
C ILE A 84 4.08 -0.87 -10.85
N ILE A 85 5.35 -0.51 -10.71
CA ILE A 85 6.39 -0.92 -11.63
C ILE A 85 7.42 -1.74 -10.86
N PHE A 86 7.64 -2.96 -11.31
CA PHE A 86 8.72 -3.82 -10.82
C PHE A 86 9.91 -3.69 -11.74
N TYR A 87 11.06 -3.33 -11.20
CA TYR A 87 12.33 -3.28 -11.90
C TYR A 87 13.18 -4.49 -11.52
N GLY A 88 13.48 -5.35 -12.47
CA GLY A 88 14.31 -6.54 -12.32
C GLY A 88 15.59 -6.44 -13.14
N ASP A 89 16.45 -7.44 -13.02
CA ASP A 89 17.73 -7.55 -13.77
C ASP A 89 17.55 -7.82 -15.28
N LYS A 90 16.37 -8.31 -15.69
CA LYS A 90 16.06 -8.68 -17.08
C LYS A 90 15.00 -7.80 -17.74
N GLY A 91 14.52 -6.78 -17.04
CA GLY A 91 13.49 -5.88 -17.54
C GLY A 91 12.58 -5.36 -16.46
N SER A 92 11.42 -4.87 -16.85
CA SER A 92 10.42 -4.32 -15.95
C SER A 92 9.02 -4.87 -16.21
N LEU A 93 8.18 -4.84 -15.17
CA LEU A 93 6.76 -5.18 -15.26
C LEU A 93 5.96 -4.01 -14.71
N ASP A 94 5.06 -3.47 -15.52
CA ASP A 94 4.09 -2.44 -15.17
C ASP A 94 2.71 -3.07 -14.99
N THR A 95 2.02 -2.75 -13.89
CA THR A 95 0.69 -3.29 -13.60
C THR A 95 -0.19 -2.31 -12.81
N GLY A 96 -1.46 -2.24 -13.19
CA GLY A 96 -2.51 -1.61 -12.40
C GLY A 96 -3.23 -2.58 -11.44
N GLY A 97 -2.83 -3.87 -11.43
CA GLY A 97 -3.40 -4.92 -10.58
C GLY A 97 -4.10 -6.06 -11.34
N ASP A 98 -4.86 -5.76 -12.38
CA ASP A 98 -5.64 -6.75 -13.17
C ASP A 98 -5.10 -6.98 -14.58
N SER A 99 -4.16 -6.16 -15.00
CA SER A 99 -3.48 -6.21 -16.30
C SER A 99 -2.00 -5.93 -16.10
N TYR A 100 -1.15 -6.33 -17.03
CA TYR A 100 0.27 -6.01 -16.94
C TYR A 100 0.96 -5.97 -18.29
N LYS A 101 2.06 -5.23 -18.32
CA LYS A 101 3.01 -5.18 -19.44
C LYS A 101 4.40 -5.53 -18.95
N VAL A 102 5.14 -6.25 -19.79
CA VAL A 102 6.54 -6.63 -19.52
C VAL A 102 7.42 -6.03 -20.60
N TYR A 103 8.50 -5.41 -20.18
CA TYR A 103 9.48 -4.77 -21.05
C TYR A 103 10.87 -5.36 -20.78
N ASP A 104 11.73 -5.39 -21.80
CA ASP A 104 13.18 -5.63 -21.60
C ASP A 104 13.88 -4.39 -21.03
N ASN A 105 15.21 -4.50 -20.82
CA ASN A 105 16.01 -3.40 -20.27
C ASN A 105 16.14 -2.20 -21.22
N ASP A 106 15.84 -2.35 -22.50
CA ASP A 106 15.84 -1.29 -23.51
C ASP A 106 14.45 -0.63 -23.66
N GLY A 107 13.47 -1.05 -22.86
CA GLY A 107 12.10 -0.53 -22.89
C GLY A 107 11.22 -1.10 -24.01
N LYS A 108 11.66 -2.17 -24.68
CA LYS A 108 10.87 -2.84 -25.70
C LYS A 108 9.79 -3.72 -25.04
N LEU A 109 8.54 -3.56 -25.47
CA LEU A 109 7.43 -4.40 -25.02
C LEU A 109 7.64 -5.85 -25.43
N LEU A 110 7.71 -6.75 -24.46
CA LEU A 110 7.85 -8.19 -24.63
C LEU A 110 6.51 -8.91 -24.51
N LYS A 111 5.65 -8.46 -23.59
CA LYS A 111 4.37 -9.10 -23.31
C LYS A 111 3.35 -8.09 -22.79
N GLU A 112 2.11 -8.23 -23.21
CA GLU A 112 0.97 -7.50 -22.65
C GLU A 112 -0.12 -8.53 -22.30
N VAL A 113 -0.68 -8.38 -21.10
CA VAL A 113 -1.87 -9.12 -20.65
C VAL A 113 -2.91 -8.11 -20.23
N LYS A 114 -4.05 -8.12 -20.92
CA LYS A 114 -5.18 -7.24 -20.61
C LYS A 114 -6.04 -7.85 -19.54
N SER A 115 -6.76 -7.00 -18.80
CA SER A 115 -7.73 -7.45 -17.82
C SER A 115 -8.72 -8.44 -18.45
N LEU A 116 -8.95 -9.54 -17.73
CA LEU A 116 -10.03 -10.49 -18.05
C LEU A 116 -11.33 -10.12 -17.34
N ILE A 117 -11.30 -9.10 -16.48
CA ILE A 117 -12.46 -8.61 -15.75
C ILE A 117 -13.27 -7.73 -16.68
N ILE A 118 -14.39 -8.25 -17.14
CA ILE A 118 -15.35 -7.49 -17.93
C ILE A 118 -16.19 -6.65 -16.96
N GLU A 119 -15.91 -5.38 -16.94
CA GLU A 119 -16.74 -4.41 -16.23
C GLU A 119 -18.08 -4.26 -17.01
N GLY A 120 -19.19 -4.59 -16.36
CA GLY A 120 -20.52 -4.39 -16.95
C GLY A 120 -20.85 -2.90 -17.15
N PRO A 121 -22.00 -2.54 -17.76
CA PRO A 121 -22.38 -1.15 -18.00
C PRO A 121 -22.39 -0.34 -16.69
N LEU A 122 -22.02 0.93 -16.78
CA LEU A 122 -21.94 1.84 -15.62
C LEU A 122 -23.32 2.18 -15.03
N GLU A 123 -24.38 2.00 -15.81
CA GLU A 123 -25.75 2.25 -15.38
C GLU A 123 -26.16 1.31 -14.24
N GLY A 124 -26.58 1.88 -13.12
CA GLY A 124 -26.99 1.14 -11.92
C GLY A 124 -25.86 0.67 -11.01
N ARG A 125 -24.61 1.02 -11.30
CA ARG A 125 -23.47 0.71 -10.42
C ARG A 125 -23.57 1.48 -9.11
N ASN A 126 -23.21 0.81 -8.02
CA ASN A 126 -22.90 1.47 -6.78
C ASN A 126 -21.60 2.26 -6.97
N THR A 127 -21.66 3.58 -6.89
CA THR A 127 -20.50 4.47 -7.02
C THR A 127 -19.46 4.27 -5.92
N ALA A 128 -19.81 3.56 -4.83
CA ALA A 128 -18.87 3.20 -3.78
C ALA A 128 -17.95 2.02 -4.15
N SER A 129 -18.25 1.29 -5.23
CA SER A 129 -17.43 0.18 -5.72
C SER A 129 -17.01 0.46 -7.17
N PRO A 130 -15.85 1.07 -7.39
CA PRO A 130 -15.37 1.41 -8.72
C PRO A 130 -14.98 0.18 -9.56
N SER A 131 -14.78 -1.00 -8.94
CA SER A 131 -14.40 -2.24 -9.62
C SER A 131 -15.26 -3.41 -9.18
N LEU A 132 -16.50 -3.44 -9.65
CA LEU A 132 -17.48 -4.47 -9.29
C LEU A 132 -17.00 -5.91 -9.59
N GLY A 133 -16.27 -6.10 -10.68
CA GLY A 133 -15.72 -7.40 -11.07
C GLY A 133 -14.69 -7.91 -10.06
N MET A 134 -13.77 -7.07 -9.62
CA MET A 134 -12.75 -7.40 -8.59
C MET A 134 -13.40 -7.64 -7.23
N ASP A 135 -14.34 -6.79 -6.83
CA ASP A 135 -15.07 -6.94 -5.57
C ASP A 135 -15.82 -8.27 -5.52
N SER A 136 -16.46 -8.66 -6.62
CA SER A 136 -17.18 -9.94 -6.72
C SER A 136 -16.25 -11.14 -6.54
N LEU A 137 -15.06 -11.12 -7.13
CA LEU A 137 -14.04 -12.15 -6.96
C LEU A 137 -13.52 -12.21 -5.53
N HIS A 138 -13.28 -11.05 -4.91
CA HIS A 138 -12.79 -10.96 -3.53
C HIS A 138 -13.83 -11.50 -2.53
N VAL A 139 -15.09 -11.12 -2.68
CA VAL A 139 -16.18 -11.64 -1.84
C VAL A 139 -16.39 -13.14 -2.07
N ALA A 140 -16.30 -13.60 -3.31
CA ALA A 140 -16.40 -15.02 -3.63
C ALA A 140 -15.29 -15.84 -2.97
N ASP A 141 -14.03 -15.36 -2.97
CA ASP A 141 -12.90 -15.99 -2.28
C ASP A 141 -13.15 -16.10 -0.77
N PHE A 142 -13.64 -15.03 -0.14
CA PHE A 142 -13.98 -15.02 1.29
C PHE A 142 -15.06 -16.06 1.62
N LEU A 143 -16.15 -16.10 0.84
CA LEU A 143 -17.23 -17.06 1.08
C LEU A 143 -16.77 -18.50 0.82
N ASP A 144 -15.93 -18.72 -0.18
CA ASP A 144 -15.37 -20.04 -0.46
C ASP A 144 -14.41 -20.49 0.65
N ALA A 145 -13.60 -19.58 1.18
CA ALA A 145 -12.72 -19.84 2.31
C ALA A 145 -13.50 -20.32 3.55
N ILE A 146 -14.67 -19.72 3.84
CA ILE A 146 -15.54 -20.14 4.93
C ILE A 146 -16.12 -21.53 4.65
N ARG A 147 -16.69 -21.76 3.45
CA ARG A 147 -17.35 -23.02 3.09
C ARG A 147 -16.40 -24.22 3.10
N ASN A 148 -15.16 -23.99 2.68
CA ASN A 148 -14.16 -25.05 2.53
C ASN A 148 -13.12 -25.06 3.66
N ASN A 149 -13.32 -24.26 4.72
CA ASN A 149 -12.41 -24.14 5.87
C ASN A 149 -10.93 -23.94 5.43
N ARG A 150 -10.70 -23.06 4.47
CA ARG A 150 -9.37 -22.71 3.97
C ARG A 150 -9.04 -21.24 4.31
N ARG A 151 -7.77 -20.88 4.21
CA ARG A 151 -7.37 -19.47 4.29
C ARG A 151 -7.83 -18.71 3.02
N PRO A 152 -8.36 -17.48 3.15
CA PRO A 152 -8.59 -16.61 1.98
C PRO A 152 -7.26 -16.15 1.36
N ASN A 153 -7.30 -15.66 0.14
CA ASN A 153 -6.11 -15.19 -0.58
C ASN A 153 -5.40 -14.03 0.13
N CYS A 154 -6.14 -13.21 0.84
CA CYS A 154 -5.59 -12.17 1.72
C CYS A 154 -6.22 -12.32 3.11
N ASP A 155 -5.59 -13.09 3.97
CA ASP A 155 -5.98 -13.18 5.37
C ASP A 155 -5.48 -11.96 6.19
N VAL A 156 -5.92 -11.87 7.44
CA VAL A 156 -5.58 -10.73 8.30
C VAL A 156 -4.06 -10.58 8.54
N GLU A 157 -3.31 -11.67 8.53
CA GLU A 157 -1.85 -11.63 8.69
C GLU A 157 -1.18 -11.01 7.46
N LEU A 158 -1.59 -11.42 6.25
CA LEU A 158 -1.09 -10.86 5.00
C LEU A 158 -1.47 -9.38 4.88
N GLY A 159 -2.72 -9.03 5.19
CA GLY A 159 -3.18 -7.65 5.20
C GLY A 159 -2.39 -6.79 6.20
N HIS A 160 -2.11 -7.30 7.40
CA HIS A 160 -1.26 -6.61 8.38
C HIS A 160 0.15 -6.35 7.83
N LYS A 161 0.79 -7.35 7.23
CA LYS A 161 2.13 -7.20 6.62
C LYS A 161 2.15 -6.13 5.53
N SER A 162 1.09 -6.01 4.75
CA SER A 162 0.98 -5.01 3.69
C SER A 162 0.84 -3.59 4.22
N ILE A 163 0.02 -3.38 5.25
CA ILE A 163 -0.24 -2.03 5.75
C ILE A 163 0.83 -1.51 6.72
N VAL A 164 1.55 -2.41 7.41
CA VAL A 164 2.50 -1.98 8.46
C VAL A 164 3.64 -1.12 7.91
N GLY A 165 4.14 -1.41 6.70
CA GLY A 165 5.17 -0.61 6.07
C GLY A 165 4.74 0.84 5.83
N MET A 166 3.49 1.05 5.42
CA MET A 166 2.91 2.38 5.21
C MET A 166 2.67 3.12 6.53
N GLN A 167 2.24 2.41 7.59
CA GLN A 167 2.16 2.97 8.93
C GLN A 167 3.53 3.43 9.44
N LEU A 168 4.56 2.62 9.24
CA LEU A 168 5.94 2.96 9.59
C LEU A 168 6.44 4.17 8.80
N GLY A 169 6.05 4.30 7.52
CA GLY A 169 6.31 5.49 6.71
C GLY A 169 5.71 6.76 7.33
N ASN A 170 4.47 6.69 7.78
CA ASN A 170 3.84 7.80 8.50
C ASN A 170 4.55 8.12 9.83
N ILE A 171 4.98 7.10 10.58
CA ILE A 171 5.74 7.30 11.82
C ILE A 171 7.10 7.93 11.51
N SER A 172 7.83 7.43 10.50
CA SER A 172 9.10 7.99 10.05
C SER A 172 8.99 9.47 9.70
N TRP A 173 7.95 9.84 8.94
CA TRP A 173 7.67 11.23 8.61
C TRP A 173 7.41 12.10 9.87
N ARG A 174 6.59 11.60 10.80
CA ARG A 174 6.24 12.31 12.03
C ARG A 174 7.42 12.54 12.98
N VAL A 175 8.36 11.59 13.04
CA VAL A 175 9.57 11.71 13.87
C VAL A 175 10.75 12.34 13.13
N GLY A 176 10.62 12.56 11.80
CA GLY A 176 11.61 13.22 10.96
C GLY A 176 12.90 12.42 10.75
N ARG A 177 12.86 11.09 10.81
CA ARG A 177 14.02 10.22 10.64
C ARG A 177 13.66 8.81 10.19
N ASP A 178 14.67 8.11 9.67
CA ASP A 178 14.59 6.70 9.29
C ASP A 178 14.33 5.82 10.52
N LEU A 179 13.54 4.77 10.31
CA LEU A 179 13.25 3.76 11.31
C LEU A 179 13.98 2.45 10.98
N LYS A 180 14.60 1.84 11.99
CA LYS A 180 15.09 0.47 11.92
C LYS A 180 13.99 -0.47 12.39
N ILE A 181 13.75 -1.52 11.62
CA ILE A 181 12.64 -2.43 11.80
C ILE A 181 13.16 -3.87 11.97
N ASP A 182 12.53 -4.62 12.85
CA ASP A 182 12.78 -6.05 12.96
C ASP A 182 12.02 -6.77 11.83
N PRO A 183 12.71 -7.39 10.87
CA PRO A 183 12.08 -8.05 9.73
C PRO A 183 11.30 -9.32 10.10
N LYS A 184 11.35 -9.76 11.35
CA LYS A 184 10.59 -10.93 11.83
C LYS A 184 9.16 -10.59 12.25
N ASN A 185 8.94 -9.36 12.70
CA ASN A 185 7.65 -8.97 13.28
C ASN A 185 7.19 -7.55 12.92
N GLY A 186 7.99 -6.79 12.17
CA GLY A 186 7.67 -5.42 11.75
C GLY A 186 7.83 -4.34 12.82
N HIS A 187 8.31 -4.68 14.03
CA HIS A 187 8.44 -3.71 15.12
C HIS A 187 9.63 -2.77 14.98
N ILE A 188 9.47 -1.54 15.47
CA ILE A 188 10.52 -0.52 15.49
C ILE A 188 11.60 -0.90 16.52
N ILE A 189 12.87 -0.88 16.10
CA ILE A 189 14.02 -1.23 16.93
C ILE A 189 14.65 0.05 17.50
N ASN A 190 14.87 0.06 18.84
CA ASN A 190 15.67 1.06 19.55
C ASN A 190 15.25 2.53 19.38
N ASP A 191 13.97 2.79 19.11
CA ASP A 191 13.42 4.14 19.00
C ASP A 191 12.15 4.29 19.84
N LYS A 192 12.30 4.68 21.09
CA LYS A 192 11.19 4.80 22.04
C LYS A 192 10.17 5.89 21.67
N GLU A 193 10.61 6.95 21.00
CA GLU A 193 9.72 8.03 20.55
C GLU A 193 8.83 7.54 19.41
N ALA A 194 9.42 6.92 18.41
CA ALA A 194 8.68 6.33 17.29
C ALA A 194 7.76 5.19 17.76
N GLN A 195 8.19 4.36 18.70
CA GLN A 195 7.38 3.29 19.28
C GLN A 195 6.11 3.79 19.96
N LYS A 196 6.07 4.99 20.54
CA LYS A 196 4.84 5.58 21.10
C LYS A 196 3.78 5.85 20.06
N LEU A 197 4.16 5.99 18.79
CA LEU A 197 3.24 6.21 17.65
C LEU A 197 2.72 4.91 17.03
N TRP A 198 3.19 3.76 17.49
CA TRP A 198 2.74 2.46 16.99
C TRP A 198 1.30 2.15 17.36
N GLY A 199 0.90 2.48 18.58
CA GLY A 199 -0.47 2.29 19.06
C GLY A 199 -1.31 3.56 18.91
N ARG A 200 -2.61 3.43 19.18
CA ARG A 200 -3.52 4.58 19.31
C ARG A 200 -3.91 4.77 20.77
N GLU A 201 -4.24 6.01 21.09
CA GLU A 201 -4.96 6.31 22.33
C GLU A 201 -6.45 5.99 22.11
N TYR A 202 -7.00 5.16 22.98
CA TYR A 202 -8.43 4.82 22.99
C TYR A 202 -9.15 5.63 24.03
N GLU A 203 -10.42 5.92 23.80
CA GLU A 203 -11.30 6.41 24.85
C GLU A 203 -11.42 5.35 25.94
N LYS A 204 -11.51 5.77 27.18
CA LYS A 204 -11.58 4.87 28.35
C LYS A 204 -12.68 3.82 28.19
N GLY A 205 -12.31 2.57 28.26
CA GLY A 205 -13.22 1.42 28.13
C GLY A 205 -13.42 0.90 26.70
N TRP A 206 -12.71 1.49 25.71
CA TRP A 206 -12.74 1.07 24.30
C TRP A 206 -11.42 0.43 23.85
N GLU A 207 -10.50 0.22 24.76
CA GLU A 207 -9.25 -0.48 24.50
C GLU A 207 -9.55 -1.93 24.07
N PRO A 208 -8.91 -2.44 22.99
CA PRO A 208 -9.06 -3.84 22.60
C PRO A 208 -8.57 -4.74 23.75
N LYS A 209 -9.39 -5.69 24.15
CA LYS A 209 -8.98 -6.78 25.05
C LYS A 209 -8.42 -7.90 24.21
N ILE A 210 -7.10 -7.98 24.11
CA ILE A 210 -6.38 -9.02 23.38
C ILE A 210 -5.97 -10.13 24.35
#